data_315ebea0740800f4360a37e87638a464
#
_entry.id   315ebea0740800f4360a37e87638a464
#
_cell.length_a   1.000
_cell.length_b   1.000
_cell.length_c   1.000
_cell.angle_alpha   90.00
_cell.angle_beta   90.00
_cell.angle_gamma   90.00
#
_symmetry.space_group_name_H-M   'P 1'
#
loop_
_entity.id
_entity.type
_entity.pdbx_description
1 polymer ?
#
loop_
_entity_poly.entity_id
_entity_poly.type
_entity_poly.pdbx_seq_one_letter_code
_entity_poly.pdbx_strand_id
1 'polypeptide(L)'
;MSILVIAEHNNTSLQPSTLNTITAAYELSSHGAGEIVVLVAGNNCKDVATAASKINNVSKVFLADNVSQEHALAENLSALVIGLAEDFSHILAPATTFGKNFLPRVAALLNTQQISEISTVIDEETFIRPIYAGNALATVKSTDKIKVITVRTTNFDQASEDGGSAEVETV
;
A
#
# COMPACT_ATOMS: atom_id res chain seq x y z
N MET A 1 -1.91 15.46 -4.04
CA MET A 1 -1.52 14.08 -4.41
C MET A 1 -1.86 13.21 -3.21
N SER A 2 -2.08 11.91 -3.43
CA SER A 2 -2.52 10.99 -2.37
C SER A 2 -1.66 9.72 -2.38
N ILE A 3 -1.77 8.95 -1.31
CA ILE A 3 -1.05 7.69 -1.11
C ILE A 3 -2.05 6.55 -1.26
N LEU A 4 -1.78 5.56 -2.11
CA LEU A 4 -2.58 4.36 -2.25
C LEU A 4 -1.92 3.20 -1.50
N VAL A 5 -2.59 2.64 -0.52
CA VAL A 5 -2.18 1.43 0.19
C VAL A 5 -3.01 0.25 -0.30
N ILE A 6 -2.35 -0.78 -0.83
CA ILE A 6 -3.02 -2.00 -1.26
C ILE A 6 -3.13 -2.94 -0.07
N ALA A 7 -4.36 -3.19 0.39
CA ALA A 7 -4.62 -4.02 1.55
C ALA A 7 -4.35 -5.51 1.27
N GLU A 8 -3.57 -6.14 2.12
CA GLU A 8 -3.48 -7.60 2.18
C GLU A 8 -4.59 -8.14 3.08
N HIS A 9 -5.37 -9.09 2.60
CA HIS A 9 -6.49 -9.71 3.30
C HIS A 9 -6.82 -11.09 2.71
N ASN A 10 -7.71 -11.81 3.38
CA ASN A 10 -8.17 -13.14 2.94
C ASN A 10 -9.65 -13.15 2.49
N ASN A 11 -10.17 -12.03 2.01
CA ASN A 11 -11.57 -11.72 1.70
C ASN A 11 -12.50 -11.59 2.92
N THR A 12 -12.09 -12.00 4.11
CA THR A 12 -12.92 -11.93 5.33
C THR A 12 -12.31 -11.05 6.41
N SER A 13 -10.99 -10.92 6.46
CA SER A 13 -10.27 -10.13 7.45
C SER A 13 -9.00 -9.51 6.89
N LEU A 14 -8.66 -8.31 7.36
CA LEU A 14 -7.39 -7.66 7.09
C LEU A 14 -6.24 -8.47 7.69
N GLN A 15 -5.09 -8.46 7.02
CA GLN A 15 -3.85 -8.96 7.59
C GLN A 15 -3.15 -7.84 8.37
N PRO A 16 -2.48 -8.16 9.50
CA PRO A 16 -1.71 -7.17 10.29
C PRO A 16 -0.67 -6.40 9.47
N SER A 17 -0.12 -7.01 8.43
CA SER A 17 0.81 -6.38 7.49
C SER A 17 0.25 -5.11 6.82
N THR A 18 -1.07 -5.05 6.60
CA THR A 18 -1.75 -3.85 6.10
C THR A 18 -1.67 -2.70 7.11
N LEU A 19 -1.85 -2.99 8.42
CA LEU A 19 -1.77 -1.97 9.48
C LEU A 19 -0.36 -1.37 9.57
N ASN A 20 0.68 -2.20 9.46
CA ASN A 20 2.07 -1.72 9.41
C ASN A 20 2.34 -0.85 8.18
N THR A 21 1.76 -1.21 7.03
CA THR A 21 1.89 -0.44 5.79
C THR A 21 1.18 0.91 5.88
N ILE A 22 0.03 0.98 6.57
CA ILE A 22 -0.69 2.23 6.83
C ILE A 22 0.14 3.17 7.72
N THR A 23 0.88 2.64 8.70
CA THR A 23 1.80 3.46 9.51
C THR A 23 2.90 4.08 8.65
N ALA A 24 3.52 3.32 7.75
CA ALA A 24 4.48 3.87 6.80
C ALA A 24 3.85 4.94 5.89
N ALA A 25 2.60 4.73 5.45
CA ALA A 25 1.85 5.72 4.68
C ALA A 25 1.55 6.98 5.50
N TYR A 26 1.28 6.85 6.80
CA TYR A 26 1.08 7.98 7.69
C TYR A 26 2.36 8.80 7.89
N GLU A 27 3.51 8.16 8.01
CA GLU A 27 4.81 8.87 8.02
C GLU A 27 5.00 9.68 6.73
N LEU A 28 4.72 9.09 5.56
CA LEU A 28 4.74 9.79 4.28
C LEU A 28 3.75 10.97 4.23
N SER A 29 2.53 10.77 4.70
CA SER A 29 1.51 11.83 4.78
C SER A 29 1.99 13.00 5.65
N SER A 30 2.70 12.71 6.75
CA SER A 30 3.28 13.72 7.64
C SER A 30 4.39 14.54 6.97
N HIS A 31 5.03 14.00 5.93
CA HIS A 31 6.01 14.69 5.09
C HIS A 31 5.40 15.39 3.86
N GLY A 32 4.07 15.41 3.74
CA GLY A 32 3.38 16.14 2.67
C GLY A 32 2.95 15.32 1.47
N ALA A 33 3.11 14.00 1.49
CA ALA A 33 2.69 13.12 0.38
C ALA A 33 1.17 13.05 0.17
N GLY A 34 0.36 13.60 1.10
CA GLY A 34 -1.08 13.74 0.98
C GLY A 34 -1.88 12.71 1.79
N GLU A 35 -3.14 12.53 1.41
CA GLU A 35 -4.10 11.67 2.12
C GLU A 35 -3.86 10.19 1.84
N ILE A 36 -4.29 9.34 2.79
CA ILE A 36 -4.16 7.88 2.68
C ILE A 36 -5.48 7.30 2.19
N VAL A 37 -5.41 6.63 1.05
CA VAL A 37 -6.50 5.84 0.46
C VAL A 37 -6.11 4.37 0.53
N VAL A 38 -7.02 3.51 1.01
CA VAL A 38 -6.79 2.07 1.08
C VAL A 38 -7.60 1.37 -0.01
N LEU A 39 -6.95 0.57 -0.84
CA LEU A 39 -7.63 -0.30 -1.81
C LEU A 39 -7.84 -1.70 -1.21
N VAL A 40 -9.09 -2.11 -1.13
CA VAL A 40 -9.51 -3.47 -0.81
C VAL A 40 -10.03 -4.12 -2.09
N ALA A 41 -9.28 -5.08 -2.62
CA ALA A 41 -9.62 -5.79 -3.85
C ALA A 41 -9.78 -7.29 -3.58
N GLY A 42 -10.99 -7.82 -3.74
CA GLY A 42 -11.31 -9.21 -3.42
C GLY A 42 -12.67 -9.63 -3.94
N ASN A 43 -13.20 -10.70 -3.38
CA ASN A 43 -14.55 -11.20 -3.67
C ASN A 43 -15.33 -11.37 -2.36
N ASN A 44 -16.53 -10.78 -2.29
CA ASN A 44 -17.34 -10.72 -1.06
C ASN A 44 -16.56 -10.10 0.13
N CYS A 45 -15.80 -9.03 -0.12
CA CYS A 45 -14.86 -8.43 0.83
C CYS A 45 -15.34 -7.10 1.44
N LYS A 46 -16.65 -6.83 1.47
CA LYS A 46 -17.25 -5.62 2.07
C LYS A 46 -16.93 -5.44 3.55
N ASP A 47 -16.87 -6.54 4.31
CA ASP A 47 -16.52 -6.49 5.73
C ASP A 47 -15.07 -6.06 5.94
N VAL A 48 -14.17 -6.46 5.03
CA VAL A 48 -12.77 -6.01 5.02
C VAL A 48 -12.68 -4.51 4.75
N ALA A 49 -13.45 -4.00 3.77
CA ALA A 49 -13.50 -2.56 3.49
C ALA A 49 -14.06 -1.77 4.67
N THR A 50 -15.09 -2.32 5.34
CA THR A 50 -15.66 -1.73 6.57
C THR A 50 -14.64 -1.71 7.71
N ALA A 51 -13.82 -2.76 7.86
CA ALA A 51 -12.74 -2.77 8.84
C ALA A 51 -11.66 -1.74 8.48
N ALA A 52 -11.26 -1.68 7.20
CA ALA A 52 -10.28 -0.70 6.72
C ALA A 52 -10.73 0.76 6.95
N SER A 53 -12.03 1.05 6.82
CA SER A 53 -12.57 2.39 7.02
C SER A 53 -12.50 2.92 8.46
N LYS A 54 -12.33 2.02 9.43
CA LYS A 54 -12.21 2.36 10.85
C LYS A 54 -10.77 2.62 11.29
N ILE A 55 -9.80 2.30 10.44
CA ILE A 55 -8.37 2.49 10.76
C ILE A 55 -8.08 3.99 10.85
N ASN A 56 -7.37 4.36 11.90
CA ASN A 56 -6.95 5.74 12.09
C ASN A 56 -6.07 6.25 10.93
N ASN A 57 -6.24 7.52 10.57
CA ASN A 57 -5.54 8.21 9.47
C ASN A 57 -5.89 7.73 8.05
N VAL A 58 -6.80 6.79 7.86
CA VAL A 58 -7.35 6.46 6.54
C VAL A 58 -8.41 7.49 6.17
N SER A 59 -8.26 8.13 5.01
CA SER A 59 -9.18 9.16 4.53
C SER A 59 -10.29 8.60 3.65
N LYS A 60 -10.00 7.54 2.89
CA LYS A 60 -10.94 6.87 2.00
C LYS A 60 -10.57 5.41 1.79
N VAL A 61 -11.57 4.58 1.53
CA VAL A 61 -11.39 3.18 1.13
C VAL A 61 -12.00 2.95 -0.25
N PHE A 62 -11.21 2.46 -1.19
CA PHE A 62 -11.69 1.93 -2.46
C PHE A 62 -12.00 0.45 -2.33
N LEU A 63 -13.19 0.06 -2.73
CA LEU A 63 -13.66 -1.33 -2.73
C LEU A 63 -13.82 -1.83 -4.16
N ALA A 64 -12.97 -2.76 -4.56
CA ALA A 64 -13.08 -3.53 -5.80
C ALA A 64 -13.57 -4.96 -5.46
N ASP A 65 -14.88 -5.12 -5.27
CA ASP A 65 -15.51 -6.39 -4.90
C ASP A 65 -15.97 -7.13 -6.16
N ASN A 66 -15.10 -7.99 -6.68
CA ASN A 66 -15.34 -8.71 -7.92
C ASN A 66 -14.66 -10.10 -7.87
N VAL A 67 -15.32 -11.11 -8.45
CA VAL A 67 -14.80 -12.50 -8.52
C VAL A 67 -13.41 -12.59 -9.19
N SER A 68 -13.08 -11.68 -10.11
CA SER A 68 -11.75 -11.64 -10.74
C SER A 68 -10.63 -11.29 -9.76
N GLN A 69 -10.94 -10.70 -8.61
CA GLN A 69 -9.99 -10.32 -7.57
C GLN A 69 -9.91 -11.35 -6.41
N GLU A 70 -10.73 -12.41 -6.43
CA GLU A 70 -10.85 -13.39 -5.33
C GLU A 70 -9.52 -13.96 -4.85
N HIS A 71 -8.62 -14.25 -5.79
CA HIS A 71 -7.33 -14.90 -5.51
C HIS A 71 -6.13 -13.95 -5.59
N ALA A 72 -6.36 -12.64 -5.68
CA ALA A 72 -5.32 -11.62 -5.80
C ALA A 72 -4.24 -11.95 -6.86
N LEU A 73 -4.68 -12.47 -8.03
CA LEU A 73 -3.77 -12.76 -9.13
C LEU A 73 -3.03 -11.49 -9.55
N ALA A 74 -1.71 -11.58 -9.70
CA ALA A 74 -0.87 -10.43 -10.00
C ALA A 74 -1.31 -9.67 -11.26
N GLU A 75 -1.79 -10.38 -12.27
CA GLU A 75 -2.27 -9.81 -13.52
C GLU A 75 -3.51 -8.93 -13.31
N ASN A 76 -4.49 -9.43 -12.55
CA ASN A 76 -5.77 -8.75 -12.32
C ASN A 76 -5.57 -7.56 -11.37
N LEU A 77 -4.86 -7.79 -10.26
CA LEU A 77 -4.61 -6.75 -9.26
C LEU A 77 -3.74 -5.62 -9.83
N SER A 78 -2.71 -5.95 -10.61
CA SER A 78 -1.88 -4.93 -11.25
C SER A 78 -2.68 -4.08 -12.25
N ALA A 79 -3.56 -4.67 -13.04
CA ALA A 79 -4.40 -3.93 -13.97
C ALA A 79 -5.32 -2.94 -13.24
N LEU A 80 -5.92 -3.36 -12.13
CA LEU A 80 -6.76 -2.50 -11.28
C LEU A 80 -5.94 -1.33 -10.70
N VAL A 81 -4.78 -1.63 -10.09
CA VAL A 81 -3.92 -0.61 -9.48
C VAL A 81 -3.44 0.41 -10.51
N ILE A 82 -3.09 -0.02 -11.73
CA ILE A 82 -2.66 0.89 -12.81
C ILE A 82 -3.81 1.79 -13.25
N GLY A 83 -5.04 1.26 -13.33
CA GLY A 83 -6.22 2.06 -13.66
C GLY A 83 -6.49 3.22 -12.68
N LEU A 84 -6.01 3.10 -11.44
CA LEU A 84 -6.15 4.11 -10.38
C LEU A 84 -4.89 4.99 -10.22
N ALA A 85 -3.75 4.58 -10.77
CA ALA A 85 -2.43 5.12 -10.41
C ALA A 85 -2.24 6.62 -10.67
N GLU A 86 -2.94 7.22 -11.65
CA GLU A 86 -2.76 8.62 -12.05
C GLU A 86 -3.10 9.62 -10.93
N ASP A 87 -3.95 9.23 -9.98
CA ASP A 87 -4.40 10.07 -8.86
C ASP A 87 -3.45 10.02 -7.66
N PHE A 88 -2.43 9.16 -7.71
CA PHE A 88 -1.55 8.88 -6.59
C PHE A 88 -0.08 9.21 -6.88
N SER A 89 0.61 9.71 -5.86
CA SER A 89 2.08 9.92 -5.90
C SER A 89 2.85 8.73 -5.33
N HIS A 90 2.20 7.94 -4.48
CA HIS A 90 2.80 6.79 -3.82
C HIS A 90 1.84 5.60 -3.86
N ILE A 91 2.34 4.42 -4.18
CA ILE A 91 1.61 3.16 -4.16
C ILE A 91 2.37 2.20 -3.25
N LEU A 92 1.76 1.82 -2.12
CA LEU A 92 2.37 1.00 -1.10
C LEU A 92 1.68 -0.36 -0.99
N ALA A 93 2.47 -1.39 -0.74
CA ALA A 93 2.00 -2.70 -0.29
C ALA A 93 2.97 -3.29 0.75
N PRO A 94 2.52 -4.21 1.63
CA PRO A 94 3.43 -4.89 2.55
C PRO A 94 4.44 -5.75 1.78
N ALA A 95 5.68 -5.82 2.27
CA ALA A 95 6.76 -6.65 1.70
C ALA A 95 6.61 -8.15 2.06
N THR A 96 5.38 -8.64 2.07
CA THR A 96 5.01 -10.05 2.17
C THR A 96 5.04 -10.72 0.80
N THR A 97 4.74 -12.01 0.73
CA THR A 97 4.59 -12.71 -0.56
C THR A 97 3.50 -12.07 -1.43
N PHE A 98 2.46 -11.49 -0.83
CA PHE A 98 1.40 -10.76 -1.51
C PHE A 98 1.97 -9.55 -2.28
N GLY A 99 2.57 -8.58 -1.58
CA GLY A 99 3.10 -7.37 -2.22
C GLY A 99 4.23 -7.66 -3.21
N LYS A 100 5.11 -8.60 -2.87
CA LYS A 100 6.22 -9.02 -3.74
C LYS A 100 5.77 -9.71 -5.03
N ASN A 101 4.56 -10.27 -5.06
CA ASN A 101 4.02 -10.94 -6.24
C ASN A 101 3.56 -9.95 -7.32
N PHE A 102 2.82 -8.87 -6.96
CA PHE A 102 2.20 -8.01 -7.97
C PHE A 102 2.87 -6.65 -8.12
N LEU A 103 3.45 -6.07 -7.06
CA LEU A 103 3.94 -4.69 -7.08
C LEU A 103 5.11 -4.46 -8.06
N PRO A 104 6.07 -5.40 -8.27
CA PRO A 104 7.07 -5.26 -9.31
C PRO A 104 6.48 -5.16 -10.72
N ARG A 105 5.34 -5.84 -10.97
CA ARG A 105 4.60 -5.75 -12.22
C ARG A 105 3.96 -4.36 -12.38
N VAL A 106 3.38 -3.81 -11.31
CA VAL A 106 2.85 -2.44 -11.31
C VAL A 106 3.96 -1.44 -11.65
N ALA A 107 5.12 -1.53 -11.00
CA ALA A 107 6.25 -0.66 -11.26
C ALA A 107 6.71 -0.73 -12.74
N ALA A 108 6.84 -1.95 -13.27
CA ALA A 108 7.23 -2.16 -14.67
C ALA A 108 6.23 -1.55 -15.67
N LEU A 109 4.93 -1.70 -15.41
CA LEU A 109 3.88 -1.18 -16.28
C LEU A 109 3.74 0.35 -16.18
N LEU A 110 4.05 0.95 -15.05
CA LEU A 110 4.13 2.40 -14.86
C LEU A 110 5.47 3.00 -15.32
N ASN A 111 6.40 2.16 -15.81
CA ASN A 111 7.75 2.56 -16.20
C ASN A 111 8.51 3.32 -15.09
N THR A 112 8.39 2.83 -13.85
CA THR A 112 9.05 3.37 -12.66
C THR A 112 9.87 2.30 -11.94
N GLN A 113 10.73 2.70 -11.01
CA GLN A 113 11.55 1.78 -10.20
C GLN A 113 10.84 1.48 -8.87
N GLN A 114 10.68 0.17 -8.55
CA GLN A 114 10.19 -0.20 -7.23
C GLN A 114 11.24 0.03 -6.15
N ILE A 115 10.85 0.67 -5.04
CA ILE A 115 11.64 0.76 -3.80
C ILE A 115 11.22 -0.38 -2.90
N SER A 116 12.06 -1.42 -2.80
CA SER A 116 11.71 -2.66 -2.10
C SER A 116 12.10 -2.62 -0.63
N GLU A 117 11.16 -3.08 0.23
CA GLU A 117 11.40 -3.35 1.65
C GLU A 117 11.90 -2.14 2.43
N ILE A 118 11.25 -0.97 2.27
CA ILE A 118 11.63 0.18 3.08
C ILE A 118 11.50 -0.13 4.57
N SER A 119 12.47 0.33 5.36
CA SER A 119 12.49 0.22 6.83
C SER A 119 12.32 1.57 7.53
N THR A 120 12.42 2.67 6.80
CA THR A 120 12.25 4.03 7.32
C THR A 120 11.84 4.98 6.19
N VAL A 121 10.96 5.91 6.49
CA VAL A 121 10.63 7.08 5.67
C VAL A 121 11.46 8.26 6.19
N ILE A 122 12.22 8.94 5.33
CA ILE A 122 12.97 10.15 5.67
C ILE A 122 12.19 11.40 5.22
N ASP A 123 11.68 11.36 4.00
CA ASP A 123 10.80 12.36 3.41
C ASP A 123 9.96 11.70 2.30
N GLU A 124 9.19 12.49 1.54
CA GLU A 124 8.30 11.97 0.47
C GLU A 124 9.03 11.29 -0.70
N GLU A 125 10.34 11.46 -0.82
CA GLU A 125 11.14 10.90 -1.91
C GLU A 125 12.29 10.01 -1.45
N THR A 126 12.62 10.04 -0.13
CA THR A 126 13.82 9.43 0.43
C THR A 126 13.50 8.39 1.49
N PHE A 127 14.07 7.22 1.33
CA PHE A 127 13.79 6.04 2.14
C PHE A 127 15.06 5.32 2.56
N ILE A 128 15.02 4.59 3.69
CA ILE A 128 16.06 3.63 4.05
C ILE A 128 15.54 2.22 3.78
N ARG A 129 16.38 1.39 3.18
CA ARG A 129 16.08 -0.03 2.95
C ARG A 129 17.30 -0.91 3.24
N PRO A 130 17.10 -2.13 3.78
CA PRO A 130 18.17 -3.09 3.92
C PRO A 130 18.59 -3.65 2.56
N ILE A 131 19.89 -3.86 2.40
CA ILE A 131 20.50 -4.54 1.25
C ILE A 131 21.48 -5.61 1.76
N TYR A 132 21.99 -6.45 0.88
CA TYR A 132 22.89 -7.57 1.24
C TYR A 132 22.34 -8.41 2.39
N ALA A 133 21.09 -8.88 2.24
CA ALA A 133 20.39 -9.67 3.27
C ALA A 133 20.34 -8.99 4.66
N GLY A 134 20.29 -7.66 4.71
CA GLY A 134 20.20 -6.88 5.94
C GLY A 134 21.55 -6.46 6.54
N ASN A 135 22.67 -6.85 5.93
CA ASN A 135 24.01 -6.49 6.42
C ASN A 135 24.37 -5.01 6.18
N ALA A 136 23.65 -4.33 5.30
CA ALA A 136 23.83 -2.91 5.05
C ALA A 136 22.48 -2.21 4.88
N LEU A 137 22.44 -0.92 5.19
CA LEU A 137 21.30 -0.04 4.96
C LEU A 137 21.65 0.94 3.85
N ALA A 138 20.79 1.01 2.85
CA ALA A 138 20.91 1.98 1.76
C ALA A 138 19.88 3.09 1.96
N THR A 139 20.32 4.34 1.90
CA THR A 139 19.43 5.48 1.72
C THR A 139 19.22 5.67 0.22
N VAL A 140 17.98 5.60 -0.21
CA VAL A 140 17.58 5.72 -1.62
C VAL A 140 16.64 6.89 -1.80
N LYS A 141 16.82 7.64 -2.90
CA LYS A 141 15.92 8.72 -3.30
C LYS A 141 15.33 8.38 -4.67
N SER A 142 14.01 8.49 -4.80
CA SER A 142 13.29 8.34 -6.07
C SER A 142 12.80 9.69 -6.56
N THR A 143 13.12 9.99 -7.81
CA THR A 143 12.61 11.17 -8.53
C THR A 143 11.46 10.84 -9.47
N ASP A 144 10.98 9.59 -9.44
CA ASP A 144 9.84 9.15 -10.24
C ASP A 144 8.57 9.90 -9.82
N LYS A 145 7.68 10.16 -10.78
CA LYS A 145 6.39 10.82 -10.51
C LYS A 145 5.53 9.99 -9.54
N ILE A 146 5.51 8.67 -9.73
CA ILE A 146 4.80 7.72 -8.86
C ILE A 146 5.84 6.79 -8.22
N LYS A 147 5.90 6.79 -6.89
CA LYS A 147 6.78 5.91 -6.12
C LYS A 147 6.04 4.61 -5.81
N VAL A 148 6.58 3.49 -6.26
CA VAL A 148 6.03 2.15 -6.01
C VAL A 148 6.88 1.48 -4.94
N ILE A 149 6.28 1.14 -3.78
CA ILE A 149 7.02 0.86 -2.56
C ILE A 149 6.50 -0.42 -1.88
N THR A 150 7.38 -1.35 -1.54
CA THR A 150 7.02 -2.39 -0.56
C THR A 150 7.56 -2.03 0.82
N VAL A 151 6.73 -2.23 1.85
CA VAL A 151 7.00 -1.85 3.25
C VAL A 151 7.43 -3.06 4.06
N ARG A 152 8.58 -2.98 4.73
CA ARG A 152 9.05 -4.01 5.65
C ARG A 152 8.28 -3.91 6.97
N THR A 153 7.28 -4.77 7.13
CA THR A 153 6.29 -4.70 8.20
C THR A 153 6.87 -4.74 9.62
N THR A 154 8.02 -5.39 9.81
CA THR A 154 8.67 -5.48 11.13
C THR A 154 9.30 -4.16 11.62
N ASN A 155 9.35 -3.13 10.79
CA ASN A 155 9.96 -1.84 11.11
C ASN A 155 8.95 -0.73 11.41
N PHE A 156 7.66 -1.00 11.24
CA PHE A 156 6.58 -0.06 11.49
C PHE A 156 5.58 -0.68 12.46
N ASP A 157 5.11 0.06 13.44
CA ASP A 157 4.06 -0.38 14.34
C ASP A 157 2.73 -0.54 13.58
N GLN A 158 1.81 -1.33 14.14
CA GLN A 158 0.48 -1.45 13.56
C GLN A 158 -0.33 -0.17 13.82
N ALA A 159 -0.98 0.35 12.78
CA ALA A 159 -1.94 1.43 12.93
C ALA A 159 -3.13 0.96 13.79
N SER A 160 -3.74 1.91 14.55
CA SER A 160 -4.94 1.61 15.32
C SER A 160 -6.10 1.26 14.40
N GLU A 161 -6.76 0.14 14.68
CA GLU A 161 -7.95 -0.31 13.95
C GLU A 161 -9.21 0.49 14.29
N ASP A 162 -9.12 1.39 15.28
CA ASP A 162 -10.21 2.25 15.75
C ASP A 162 -9.83 3.73 15.61
N GLY A 163 -10.86 4.56 15.43
CA GLY A 163 -10.71 6.02 15.40
C GLY A 163 -10.88 6.64 14.02
N GLY A 164 -10.90 5.83 12.96
CA GLY A 164 -11.22 6.26 11.60
C GLY A 164 -12.72 6.22 11.30
N SER A 165 -13.12 6.95 10.25
CA SER A 165 -14.49 6.98 9.71
C SER A 165 -14.46 7.27 8.20
N ALA A 166 -13.55 6.62 7.50
CA ALA A 166 -13.36 6.81 6.06
C ALA A 166 -14.59 6.37 5.25
N GLU A 167 -14.88 7.12 4.19
CA GLU A 167 -15.90 6.72 3.21
C GLU A 167 -15.41 5.51 2.40
N VAL A 168 -16.33 4.57 2.15
CA VAL A 168 -16.08 3.41 1.28
C VAL A 168 -16.72 3.69 -0.09
N GLU A 169 -15.87 3.77 -1.12
CA GLU A 169 -16.28 4.00 -2.51
C GLU A 169 -16.01 2.73 -3.34
N THR A 170 -16.99 2.30 -4.12
CA THR A 170 -16.83 1.15 -5.05
C THR A 170 -16.17 1.63 -6.35
N VAL A 171 -15.13 0.92 -6.80
CA VAL A 171 -14.35 1.20 -8.00
C VAL A 171 -14.35 0.04 -8.98
#